data_381de5d1ce49b0f9bbb45733b6349b64
#
_entry.id   381de5d1ce49b0f9bbb45733b6349b64
#
_cell.length_a   1.000
_cell.length_b   1.000
_cell.length_c   1.000
_cell.angle_alpha   90.00
_cell.angle_beta   90.00
_cell.angle_gamma   90.00
#
_symmetry.space_group_name_H-M   'P 1'
#
loop_
_entity.id
_entity.type
_entity.pdbx_description
1 polymer ?
#
loop_
_entity_poly.entity_id
_entity_poly.type
_entity_poly.pdbx_seq_one_letter_code
_entity_poly.pdbx_strand_id
1 'polypeptide(L)'
;RVRRQRQMCIRDRSNSEAVSSISVDIEIPFASESDIEVDYVITGTATGSGVDFNLANGTVTIIAGAKTGTITIVEIIDDLLYESDETIVITLSNPKNATLGSNVVHTVTITDDDSAPIIDFNLTSSSGDEASSSKSIIVDLSSASGQDVTVDYTVTGSATGSGTDFTLANGTLTISAGETSGTIAIDNIVDDSLDEENETIIVTLSSPSNATLGNDNVHTYTIN
;
A
#
# COMPACT_ATOMS: atom_id res chain seq x y z
N ARG A 1 17.24 -5.24 53.44
CA ARG A 1 16.04 -5.05 52.59
C ARG A 1 16.50 -5.21 51.16
N VAL A 2 16.09 -6.33 50.49
CA VAL A 2 16.30 -6.50 49.06
C VAL A 2 15.40 -5.47 48.36
N ARG A 3 15.97 -4.49 47.66
CA ARG A 3 15.22 -3.61 46.75
C ARG A 3 14.72 -4.49 45.60
N ARG A 4 13.44 -4.81 45.60
CA ARG A 4 12.81 -5.47 44.45
C ARG A 4 12.91 -4.48 43.28
N GLN A 5 13.61 -4.88 42.23
CA GLN A 5 13.69 -4.11 40.98
C GLN A 5 12.31 -4.08 40.32
N ARG A 6 11.89 -2.89 39.89
CA ARG A 6 10.66 -2.66 39.15
C ARG A 6 11.00 -2.80 37.67
N GLN A 7 10.52 -3.87 37.05
CA GLN A 7 10.71 -4.12 35.61
C GLN A 7 9.46 -3.67 34.85
N MET A 8 9.64 -2.91 33.81
CA MET A 8 8.58 -2.48 32.88
C MET A 8 8.31 -3.55 31.85
N CYS A 9 7.05 -3.69 31.42
CA CYS A 9 6.62 -4.67 30.42
C CYS A 9 5.61 -4.03 29.47
N ILE A 10 5.75 -4.27 28.17
CA ILE A 10 4.84 -3.86 27.09
C ILE A 10 4.40 -5.12 26.33
N ARG A 11 3.22 -5.10 25.67
CA ARG A 11 2.67 -6.20 24.87
C ARG A 11 2.30 -5.72 23.49
N ASP A 12 2.71 -6.47 22.46
CA ASP A 12 2.41 -6.19 21.05
C ASP A 12 0.92 -6.31 20.73
N ARG A 13 0.43 -5.45 19.83
CA ARG A 13 -0.97 -5.39 19.38
C ARG A 13 -1.04 -5.11 17.88
N SER A 14 -2.10 -5.64 17.25
CA SER A 14 -2.50 -5.31 15.88
C SER A 14 -3.88 -4.66 15.93
N ASN A 15 -4.11 -3.62 15.14
CA ASN A 15 -5.37 -2.91 15.02
C ASN A 15 -5.57 -2.50 13.57
N SER A 16 -6.82 -2.53 13.08
CA SER A 16 -7.21 -1.94 11.82
C SER A 16 -7.04 -0.41 11.88
N GLU A 17 -6.80 0.24 10.77
CA GLU A 17 -6.74 1.70 10.65
C GLU A 17 -8.09 2.38 10.94
N ALA A 18 -9.22 1.68 10.84
CA ALA A 18 -10.53 2.16 11.25
C ALA A 18 -10.64 2.61 12.73
N VAL A 19 -9.58 2.40 13.56
CA VAL A 19 -9.57 2.90 14.94
C VAL A 19 -8.92 4.28 15.01
N SER A 20 -9.57 5.24 15.67
CA SER A 20 -9.06 6.61 15.80
C SER A 20 -7.90 6.77 16.78
N SER A 21 -7.64 5.77 17.64
CA SER A 21 -6.54 5.80 18.62
C SER A 21 -6.20 4.43 19.18
N ILE A 22 -4.92 4.25 19.56
CA ILE A 22 -4.41 3.05 20.22
C ILE A 22 -3.69 3.46 21.49
N SER A 23 -4.00 2.78 22.60
CA SER A 23 -3.34 2.98 23.89
C SER A 23 -2.34 1.87 24.16
N VAL A 24 -1.12 2.25 24.50
CA VAL A 24 -0.02 1.35 24.87
C VAL A 24 0.31 1.58 26.34
N ASP A 25 0.09 0.56 27.16
CA ASP A 25 0.29 0.64 28.60
C ASP A 25 1.71 0.20 28.99
N ILE A 26 2.36 1.00 29.81
CA ILE A 26 3.65 0.74 30.42
C ILE A 26 3.40 0.33 31.87
N GLU A 27 3.76 -0.89 32.24
CA GLU A 27 3.45 -1.45 33.55
C GLU A 27 4.69 -1.63 34.43
N ILE A 28 4.51 -1.47 35.73
CA ILE A 28 5.46 -1.83 36.78
C ILE A 28 4.82 -2.80 37.76
N PRO A 29 5.56 -3.81 38.27
CA PRO A 29 4.98 -4.84 39.12
C PRO A 29 4.55 -4.32 40.50
N PHE A 30 5.14 -3.21 41.00
CA PHE A 30 4.85 -2.64 42.29
C PHE A 30 4.79 -1.11 42.18
N ALA A 31 3.77 -0.51 42.82
CA ALA A 31 3.64 0.95 42.92
C ALA A 31 4.89 1.61 43.51
N SER A 32 5.17 2.83 43.06
CA SER A 32 6.27 3.68 43.53
C SER A 32 5.74 4.78 44.45
N GLU A 33 6.54 5.20 45.42
CA GLU A 33 6.26 6.39 46.25
C GLU A 33 6.59 7.70 45.52
N SER A 34 7.28 7.62 44.39
CA SER A 34 7.66 8.75 43.53
C SER A 34 7.23 8.48 42.11
N ASP A 35 7.01 9.53 41.34
CA ASP A 35 6.74 9.45 39.92
C ASP A 35 7.90 8.73 39.22
N ILE A 36 7.54 7.89 38.23
CA ILE A 36 8.47 7.21 37.33
C ILE A 36 8.30 7.84 35.98
N GLU A 37 9.39 8.30 35.40
CA GLU A 37 9.44 8.80 34.03
C GLU A 37 10.24 7.84 33.15
N VAL A 38 9.81 7.65 31.92
CA VAL A 38 10.57 6.91 30.91
C VAL A 38 10.39 7.59 29.55
N ASP A 39 11.51 7.81 28.87
CA ASP A 39 11.49 8.36 27.52
C ASP A 39 11.10 7.28 26.53
N TYR A 40 10.42 7.68 25.45
CA TYR A 40 10.13 6.80 24.32
C TYR A 40 10.47 7.46 22.99
N VAL A 41 10.89 6.62 22.04
CA VAL A 41 11.20 7.00 20.66
C VAL A 41 10.31 6.17 19.74
N ILE A 42 9.78 6.83 18.71
CA ILE A 42 8.91 6.23 17.69
C ILE A 42 9.73 6.00 16.43
N THR A 43 9.60 4.79 15.89
CA THR A 43 10.14 4.35 14.59
C THR A 43 9.12 3.40 13.95
N GLY A 44 9.41 2.81 12.80
CA GLY A 44 8.53 1.86 12.11
C GLY A 44 8.40 2.21 10.64
N THR A 45 7.45 1.58 9.94
CA THR A 45 7.13 1.84 8.54
C THR A 45 6.06 2.92 8.40
N ALA A 46 5.12 3.01 9.33
CA ALA A 46 4.09 4.03 9.36
C ALA A 46 4.69 5.44 9.53
N THR A 47 4.16 6.40 8.80
CA THR A 47 4.60 7.79 8.76
C THR A 47 3.83 8.64 9.77
N GLY A 48 4.52 9.16 10.78
CA GLY A 48 3.93 10.02 11.79
C GLY A 48 3.58 11.42 11.29
N SER A 49 3.25 12.31 12.23
CA SER A 49 2.92 13.72 11.98
C SER A 49 1.60 13.93 11.21
N GLY A 50 0.64 13.02 11.38
CA GLY A 50 -0.71 13.11 10.80
C GLY A 50 -0.78 12.66 9.34
N VAL A 51 0.18 11.82 8.88
CA VAL A 51 0.06 11.07 7.61
C VAL A 51 -0.70 9.78 7.91
N ASP A 52 -0.14 8.86 8.70
CA ASP A 52 -0.82 7.60 9.09
C ASP A 52 -1.26 7.64 10.56
N PHE A 53 -0.54 8.40 11.40
CA PHE A 53 -0.85 8.61 12.82
C PHE A 53 -0.24 9.89 13.37
N ASN A 54 -0.64 10.27 14.60
CA ASN A 54 -0.02 11.39 15.32
C ASN A 54 0.50 10.93 16.69
N LEU A 55 1.80 10.81 16.78
CA LEU A 55 2.56 10.62 18.03
C LEU A 55 4.01 11.02 17.80
N ALA A 56 4.51 11.97 18.59
CA ALA A 56 5.93 12.34 18.61
C ALA A 56 6.68 11.58 19.70
N ASN A 57 8.03 11.56 19.61
CA ASN A 57 8.88 11.12 20.71
C ASN A 57 8.57 11.91 21.97
N GLY A 58 8.64 11.28 23.14
CA GLY A 58 8.26 11.94 24.38
C GLY A 58 8.66 11.18 25.63
N THR A 59 8.03 11.54 26.73
CA THR A 59 8.22 10.92 28.04
C THR A 59 6.84 10.53 28.58
N VAL A 60 6.69 9.28 29.05
CA VAL A 60 5.51 8.83 29.78
C VAL A 60 5.79 8.83 31.27
N THR A 61 4.81 9.25 32.06
CA THR A 61 4.91 9.30 33.53
C THR A 61 3.94 8.33 34.17
N ILE A 62 4.44 7.44 35.03
CA ILE A 62 3.65 6.65 35.98
C ILE A 62 3.64 7.40 37.29
N ILE A 63 2.53 8.01 37.66
CA ILE A 63 2.40 8.83 38.88
C ILE A 63 2.59 7.98 40.13
N ALA A 64 3.05 8.60 41.21
CA ALA A 64 3.24 7.96 42.52
C ALA A 64 1.96 7.23 42.95
N GLY A 65 2.10 5.99 43.39
CA GLY A 65 0.97 5.11 43.77
C GLY A 65 0.32 4.33 42.62
N ALA A 66 0.51 4.75 41.37
CA ALA A 66 0.03 4.01 40.20
C ALA A 66 0.99 2.88 39.81
N LYS A 67 0.52 1.97 38.96
CA LYS A 67 1.32 0.87 38.38
C LYS A 67 1.42 0.94 36.86
N THR A 68 0.64 1.82 36.25
CA THR A 68 0.53 1.93 34.80
C THR A 68 0.64 3.38 34.37
N GLY A 69 1.35 3.61 33.29
CA GLY A 69 1.35 4.84 32.49
C GLY A 69 0.98 4.48 31.07
N THR A 70 0.32 5.37 30.34
CA THR A 70 -0.20 5.10 29.01
C THR A 70 0.41 6.05 27.98
N ILE A 71 0.91 5.49 26.88
CA ILE A 71 1.23 6.22 25.66
C ILE A 71 0.02 6.06 24.73
N THR A 72 -0.53 7.16 24.23
CA THR A 72 -1.69 7.13 23.32
C THR A 72 -1.25 7.59 21.94
N ILE A 73 -1.36 6.71 20.96
CA ILE A 73 -1.28 7.02 19.53
C ILE A 73 -2.65 7.54 19.12
N VAL A 74 -2.70 8.73 18.54
CA VAL A 74 -3.97 9.38 18.15
C VAL A 74 -3.96 9.67 16.64
N GLU A 75 -5.14 10.01 16.12
CA GLU A 75 -5.30 10.38 14.71
C GLU A 75 -4.70 9.32 13.79
N ILE A 76 -5.07 8.05 14.02
CA ILE A 76 -4.83 7.01 13.02
C ILE A 76 -5.73 7.34 11.86
N ILE A 77 -5.16 7.41 10.67
CA ILE A 77 -5.85 7.79 9.45
C ILE A 77 -6.42 6.53 8.81
N ASP A 78 -7.70 6.56 8.57
CA ASP A 78 -8.51 5.57 7.85
C ASP A 78 -8.87 6.23 6.53
N ASP A 79 -8.34 5.74 5.43
CA ASP A 79 -8.61 6.29 4.11
C ASP A 79 -9.30 5.27 3.17
N LEU A 80 -9.10 5.24 1.90
CA LEU A 80 -9.72 4.31 0.95
C LEU A 80 -8.69 3.75 -0.03
N LEU A 81 -7.42 3.78 0.33
CA LEU A 81 -6.33 3.28 -0.47
C LEU A 81 -5.93 1.89 0.00
N TYR A 82 -5.94 0.93 -0.90
CA TYR A 82 -5.37 -0.38 -0.62
C TYR A 82 -3.86 -0.26 -0.40
N GLU A 83 -3.40 -0.60 0.80
CA GLU A 83 -2.02 -0.43 1.26
C GLU A 83 -1.44 -1.71 1.89
N SER A 84 -0.19 -1.68 2.25
CA SER A 84 0.42 -2.74 3.05
C SER A 84 0.25 -2.44 4.54
N ASP A 85 0.09 -3.47 5.36
CA ASP A 85 0.18 -3.32 6.82
C ASP A 85 1.44 -2.56 7.22
N GLU A 86 1.30 -1.59 8.12
CA GLU A 86 2.36 -0.74 8.60
C GLU A 86 2.65 -0.93 10.09
N THR A 87 3.81 -0.45 10.55
CA THR A 87 4.22 -0.61 11.95
C THR A 87 4.60 0.71 12.60
N ILE A 88 4.19 0.85 13.88
CA ILE A 88 4.67 1.86 14.80
C ILE A 88 5.48 1.13 15.89
N VAL A 89 6.77 1.41 15.99
CA VAL A 89 7.66 0.78 16.95
C VAL A 89 8.01 1.79 18.05
N ILE A 90 7.62 1.50 19.28
CA ILE A 90 7.87 2.30 20.47
C ILE A 90 9.04 1.68 21.23
N THR A 91 10.12 2.43 21.42
CA THR A 91 11.29 1.98 22.18
C THR A 91 11.47 2.83 23.44
N LEU A 92 11.48 2.18 24.62
CA LEU A 92 11.66 2.85 25.91
C LEU A 92 13.14 3.03 26.26
N SER A 93 13.47 4.18 26.87
CA SER A 93 14.83 4.53 27.30
C SER A 93 14.84 5.45 28.53
N ASN A 94 16.00 5.67 29.10
CA ASN A 94 16.26 6.67 30.16
C ASN A 94 15.26 6.66 31.33
N PRO A 95 14.99 5.52 32.00
CA PRO A 95 14.02 5.47 33.08
C PRO A 95 14.53 6.24 34.30
N LYS A 96 13.65 7.02 34.97
CA LYS A 96 13.89 7.65 36.26
C LYS A 96 13.07 6.93 37.34
N ASN A 97 13.66 6.69 38.48
CA ASN A 97 13.09 6.01 39.68
C ASN A 97 12.64 4.54 39.39
N ALA A 98 13.06 3.95 38.26
CA ALA A 98 12.85 2.56 37.90
C ALA A 98 14.04 2.03 37.07
N THR A 99 13.96 0.73 36.69
CA THR A 99 14.87 0.11 35.73
C THR A 99 14.05 -0.44 34.59
N LEU A 100 14.61 -0.45 33.37
CA LEU A 100 13.99 -1.12 32.24
C LEU A 100 13.90 -2.62 32.48
N GLY A 101 12.82 -3.22 32.05
CA GLY A 101 12.63 -4.67 31.99
C GLY A 101 13.27 -5.29 30.75
N SER A 102 12.85 -6.50 30.43
CA SER A 102 13.28 -7.21 29.21
C SER A 102 12.53 -6.72 27.96
N ASN A 103 11.29 -6.27 28.11
CA ASN A 103 10.42 -5.84 27.02
C ASN A 103 10.39 -4.32 26.95
N VAL A 104 11.36 -3.76 26.25
CA VAL A 104 11.54 -2.31 26.09
C VAL A 104 11.12 -1.82 24.69
N VAL A 105 10.79 -2.73 23.80
CA VAL A 105 10.28 -2.46 22.45
C VAL A 105 8.88 -2.99 22.33
N HIS A 106 7.99 -2.20 21.76
CA HIS A 106 6.62 -2.57 21.46
C HIS A 106 6.32 -2.23 20.01
N THR A 107 5.73 -3.17 19.30
CA THR A 107 5.27 -2.97 17.93
C THR A 107 3.75 -2.95 17.90
N VAL A 108 3.21 -1.87 17.36
CA VAL A 108 1.81 -1.78 16.94
C VAL A 108 1.80 -1.96 15.43
N THR A 109 0.99 -2.87 14.93
CA THR A 109 0.72 -3.00 13.51
C THR A 109 -0.61 -2.31 13.21
N ILE A 110 -0.60 -1.40 12.25
CA ILE A 110 -1.79 -0.83 11.60
C ILE A 110 -2.06 -1.73 10.41
N THR A 111 -3.23 -2.35 10.38
CA THR A 111 -3.62 -3.23 9.28
C THR A 111 -4.57 -2.49 8.36
N ASP A 112 -4.24 -2.51 7.06
CA ASP A 112 -5.11 -2.05 5.99
C ASP A 112 -6.41 -2.87 5.98
N ASP A 113 -7.58 -2.25 5.91
CA ASP A 113 -8.88 -2.91 5.79
C ASP A 113 -9.61 -2.59 4.48
N ASP A 114 -8.91 -1.97 3.54
CA ASP A 114 -9.39 -1.68 2.21
C ASP A 114 -9.21 -2.86 1.22
N SER A 115 -10.04 -2.87 0.22
CA SER A 115 -10.01 -3.92 -0.79
C SER A 115 -9.12 -3.54 -1.95
N ALA A 116 -8.27 -4.49 -2.39
CA ALA A 116 -7.48 -4.32 -3.60
C ALA A 116 -8.38 -3.90 -4.79
N PRO A 117 -7.99 -2.90 -5.59
CA PRO A 117 -8.76 -2.44 -6.73
C PRO A 117 -8.94 -3.54 -7.78
N ILE A 118 -10.00 -3.42 -8.59
CA ILE A 118 -10.21 -4.27 -9.77
C ILE A 118 -9.53 -3.59 -10.95
N ILE A 119 -8.78 -4.37 -11.75
CA ILE A 119 -8.11 -3.90 -12.96
C ILE A 119 -8.79 -4.48 -14.21
N ASP A 120 -9.22 -3.60 -15.13
CA ASP A 120 -9.95 -3.92 -16.34
C ASP A 120 -9.52 -3.01 -17.50
N PHE A 121 -9.79 -3.43 -18.73
CA PHE A 121 -9.79 -2.49 -19.85
C PHE A 121 -10.99 -1.53 -19.77
N ASN A 122 -10.76 -0.24 -20.05
CA ASN A 122 -11.82 0.77 -20.16
C ASN A 122 -12.87 0.40 -21.22
N LEU A 123 -12.42 -0.23 -22.31
CA LEU A 123 -13.24 -0.76 -23.40
C LEU A 123 -12.73 -2.14 -23.79
N THR A 124 -13.65 -3.06 -24.09
CA THR A 124 -13.30 -4.41 -24.56
C THR A 124 -12.98 -4.46 -26.07
N SER A 125 -13.31 -3.40 -26.82
CA SER A 125 -12.97 -3.28 -28.23
C SER A 125 -12.82 -1.85 -28.68
N SER A 126 -12.02 -1.65 -29.73
CA SER A 126 -11.88 -0.40 -30.48
C SER A 126 -11.41 -0.70 -31.91
N SER A 127 -11.44 0.31 -32.78
CA SER A 127 -10.93 0.18 -34.15
C SER A 127 -10.30 1.49 -34.63
N GLY A 128 -9.60 1.43 -35.73
CA GLY A 128 -9.05 2.58 -36.43
C GLY A 128 -8.51 2.20 -37.78
N ASP A 129 -8.36 3.21 -38.63
CA ASP A 129 -7.79 3.04 -39.98
C ASP A 129 -6.25 2.92 -39.85
N GLU A 130 -5.59 2.26 -40.80
CA GLU A 130 -4.13 2.12 -40.92
C GLU A 130 -3.41 3.48 -40.94
N ALA A 131 -4.06 4.50 -41.50
CA ALA A 131 -3.55 5.89 -41.50
C ALA A 131 -3.31 6.48 -40.08
N SER A 132 -3.78 5.79 -39.03
CA SER A 132 -3.54 6.14 -37.64
C SER A 132 -2.26 5.45 -37.16
N SER A 133 -1.13 6.16 -37.11
CA SER A 133 0.20 5.62 -36.78
C SER A 133 0.33 5.03 -35.38
N SER A 134 -0.61 5.26 -34.45
CA SER A 134 -0.61 4.70 -33.11
C SER A 134 -1.99 4.72 -32.47
N LYS A 135 -2.19 3.87 -31.46
CA LYS A 135 -3.39 3.80 -30.64
C LYS A 135 -3.04 3.51 -29.18
N SER A 136 -3.70 4.21 -28.27
CA SER A 136 -3.64 3.94 -26.85
C SER A 136 -4.83 3.12 -26.39
N ILE A 137 -4.57 2.01 -25.69
CA ILE A 137 -5.56 1.20 -24.99
C ILE A 137 -5.49 1.57 -23.52
N ILE A 138 -6.61 2.01 -22.94
CA ILE A 138 -6.67 2.43 -21.52
C ILE A 138 -7.02 1.23 -20.66
N VAL A 139 -6.30 1.09 -19.57
CA VAL A 139 -6.55 0.13 -18.49
C VAL A 139 -6.89 0.93 -17.25
N ASP A 140 -8.02 0.65 -16.62
CA ASP A 140 -8.53 1.36 -15.46
C ASP A 140 -8.47 0.52 -14.18
N LEU A 141 -8.36 1.20 -13.05
CA LEU A 141 -8.56 0.65 -11.71
C LEU A 141 -9.91 1.13 -11.16
N SER A 142 -10.62 0.26 -10.45
CA SER A 142 -11.89 0.62 -9.78
C SER A 142 -11.74 1.68 -8.68
N SER A 143 -10.55 1.77 -8.07
CA SER A 143 -10.14 2.79 -7.09
C SER A 143 -8.63 3.00 -7.17
N ALA A 144 -8.12 4.09 -6.64
CA ALA A 144 -6.68 4.27 -6.45
C ALA A 144 -6.14 3.25 -5.44
N SER A 145 -4.84 2.91 -5.56
CA SER A 145 -4.09 2.11 -4.59
C SER A 145 -2.95 2.96 -4.02
N GLY A 146 -2.63 2.79 -2.75
CA GLY A 146 -1.45 3.38 -2.13
C GLY A 146 -0.13 2.74 -2.59
N GLN A 147 -0.22 1.64 -3.38
CA GLN A 147 0.92 0.94 -3.96
C GLN A 147 0.86 0.96 -5.49
N ASP A 148 2.03 0.82 -6.12
CA ASP A 148 2.08 0.59 -7.58
C ASP A 148 1.34 -0.71 -7.92
N VAL A 149 0.43 -0.62 -8.88
CA VAL A 149 -0.29 -1.77 -9.45
C VAL A 149 0.41 -2.19 -10.73
N THR A 150 0.74 -3.48 -10.86
CA THR A 150 1.28 -4.03 -12.11
C THR A 150 0.36 -5.09 -12.67
N VAL A 151 0.32 -5.20 -14.00
CA VAL A 151 -0.40 -6.26 -14.71
C VAL A 151 0.38 -6.67 -15.96
N ASP A 152 0.55 -7.97 -16.14
CA ASP A 152 1.14 -8.50 -17.36
C ASP A 152 0.11 -8.51 -18.49
N TYR A 153 0.57 -8.28 -19.71
CA TYR A 153 -0.26 -8.41 -20.89
C TYR A 153 0.40 -9.23 -22.01
N THR A 154 -0.41 -9.97 -22.72
CA THR A 154 -0.02 -10.74 -23.91
C THR A 154 -0.74 -10.22 -25.13
N VAL A 155 -0.05 -10.25 -26.27
CA VAL A 155 -0.54 -9.75 -27.56
C VAL A 155 -0.67 -10.91 -28.53
N THR A 156 -1.85 -11.04 -29.13
CA THR A 156 -2.22 -12.05 -30.15
C THR A 156 -3.10 -11.37 -31.20
N GLY A 157 -3.62 -12.11 -32.18
CA GLY A 157 -4.54 -11.60 -33.19
C GLY A 157 -4.17 -12.08 -34.59
N SER A 158 -4.79 -11.51 -35.61
CA SER A 158 -4.49 -11.80 -37.02
C SER A 158 -3.40 -10.87 -37.58
N ALA A 159 -3.34 -9.63 -37.09
CA ALA A 159 -2.30 -8.68 -37.45
C ALA A 159 -0.89 -9.17 -37.02
N THR A 160 0.10 -8.92 -37.86
CA THR A 160 1.49 -9.36 -37.69
C THR A 160 2.31 -8.29 -36.96
N GLY A 161 2.70 -8.57 -35.72
CA GLY A 161 3.51 -7.65 -34.91
C GLY A 161 4.95 -7.49 -35.40
N SER A 162 5.79 -6.90 -34.53
CA SER A 162 7.23 -6.66 -34.78
C SER A 162 7.53 -5.66 -35.92
N GLY A 163 6.59 -4.75 -36.18
CA GLY A 163 6.75 -3.68 -37.17
C GLY A 163 6.38 -4.08 -38.60
N THR A 164 5.66 -5.19 -38.79
CA THR A 164 5.03 -5.52 -40.07
C THR A 164 3.74 -4.71 -40.21
N ASP A 165 2.74 -4.93 -39.34
CA ASP A 165 1.50 -4.18 -39.34
C ASP A 165 1.44 -3.23 -38.12
N PHE A 166 2.12 -3.56 -37.02
CA PHE A 166 2.21 -2.74 -35.82
C PHE A 166 3.42 -3.10 -34.94
N THR A 167 3.65 -2.29 -33.91
CA THR A 167 4.64 -2.56 -32.86
C THR A 167 3.96 -2.57 -31.48
N LEU A 168 3.84 -3.74 -30.90
CA LEU A 168 3.51 -4.00 -29.52
C LEU A 168 3.96 -5.42 -29.14
N ALA A 169 4.83 -5.56 -28.19
CA ALA A 169 5.24 -6.86 -27.63
C ALA A 169 4.47 -7.16 -26.35
N ASN A 170 4.48 -8.42 -25.91
CA ASN A 170 4.07 -8.77 -24.55
C ASN A 170 4.87 -7.96 -23.52
N GLY A 171 4.25 -7.57 -22.42
CA GLY A 171 4.90 -6.72 -21.42
C GLY A 171 4.14 -6.68 -20.12
N THR A 172 4.56 -5.74 -19.27
CA THR A 172 3.93 -5.43 -18.00
C THR A 172 3.57 -3.95 -17.99
N LEU A 173 2.33 -3.62 -17.68
CA LEU A 173 1.87 -2.25 -17.41
C LEU A 173 2.03 -1.98 -15.92
N THR A 174 2.54 -0.81 -15.57
CA THR A 174 2.56 -0.29 -14.20
C THR A 174 1.68 0.94 -14.11
N ILE A 175 0.74 0.94 -13.17
CA ILE A 175 -0.06 2.10 -12.76
C ILE A 175 0.51 2.54 -11.41
N SER A 176 1.03 3.76 -11.35
CA SER A 176 1.68 4.27 -10.14
C SER A 176 0.69 4.46 -8.99
N ALA A 177 1.18 4.35 -7.76
CA ALA A 177 0.42 4.64 -6.55
C ALA A 177 -0.33 5.98 -6.66
N GLY A 178 -1.61 6.00 -6.28
CA GLY A 178 -2.50 7.15 -6.36
C GLY A 178 -3.17 7.36 -7.72
N GLU A 179 -2.69 6.73 -8.80
CA GLU A 179 -3.31 6.81 -10.12
C GLU A 179 -4.41 5.75 -10.28
N THR A 180 -5.38 6.03 -11.15
CA THR A 180 -6.51 5.12 -11.41
C THR A 180 -6.54 4.57 -12.83
N SER A 181 -5.53 4.87 -13.66
CA SER A 181 -5.46 4.36 -15.02
C SER A 181 -4.03 4.31 -15.56
N GLY A 182 -3.82 3.42 -16.53
CA GLY A 182 -2.60 3.30 -17.30
C GLY A 182 -2.89 3.08 -18.77
N THR A 183 -1.85 3.08 -19.60
CA THR A 183 -2.00 3.02 -21.06
C THR A 183 -1.07 1.98 -21.65
N ILE A 184 -1.58 1.11 -22.52
CA ILE A 184 -0.81 0.24 -23.40
C ILE A 184 -0.86 0.87 -24.80
N ALA A 185 0.31 1.20 -25.37
CA ALA A 185 0.41 1.82 -26.68
C ALA A 185 0.64 0.78 -27.78
N ILE A 186 -0.20 0.78 -28.81
CA ILE A 186 0.06 0.15 -30.08
C ILE A 186 0.74 1.22 -30.95
N ASP A 187 1.97 0.98 -31.34
CA ASP A 187 2.78 1.94 -32.10
C ASP A 187 3.08 1.42 -33.50
N ASN A 188 3.45 2.35 -34.39
CA ASN A 188 3.86 2.04 -35.78
C ASN A 188 2.82 1.15 -36.48
N ILE A 189 1.55 1.55 -36.43
CA ILE A 189 0.55 0.95 -37.33
C ILE A 189 0.97 1.37 -38.73
N VAL A 190 1.12 0.40 -39.62
CA VAL A 190 1.67 0.59 -40.97
C VAL A 190 0.51 0.82 -41.96
N ASP A 191 0.58 1.96 -42.63
CA ASP A 191 -0.35 2.33 -43.72
C ASP A 191 0.40 2.11 -45.06
N ASP A 192 -0.05 1.19 -45.86
CA ASP A 192 0.53 0.95 -47.19
C ASP A 192 -0.51 1.14 -48.31
N SER A 193 -0.27 0.66 -49.50
CA SER A 193 -1.14 0.87 -50.66
C SER A 193 -1.86 -0.41 -51.09
N LEU A 194 -1.75 -1.46 -50.33
CA LEU A 194 -2.40 -2.73 -50.56
C LEU A 194 -3.84 -2.69 -50.04
N ASP A 195 -4.75 -3.32 -50.74
CA ASP A 195 -6.13 -3.55 -50.24
C ASP A 195 -6.12 -4.81 -49.38
N GLU A 196 -6.28 -4.63 -48.07
CA GLU A 196 -6.17 -5.70 -47.07
C GLU A 196 -7.53 -5.97 -46.38
N GLU A 197 -7.68 -7.15 -45.83
CA GLU A 197 -8.82 -7.48 -44.97
C GLU A 197 -8.57 -6.92 -43.56
N ASN A 198 -9.64 -6.53 -42.89
CA ASN A 198 -9.54 -6.07 -41.50
C ASN A 198 -8.77 -7.06 -40.61
N GLU A 199 -7.81 -6.58 -39.86
CA GLU A 199 -6.97 -7.37 -38.97
C GLU A 199 -7.21 -7.02 -37.50
N THR A 200 -6.83 -7.93 -36.63
CA THR A 200 -7.06 -7.75 -35.19
C THR A 200 -5.76 -7.84 -34.37
N ILE A 201 -5.68 -6.98 -33.34
CA ILE A 201 -4.70 -7.05 -32.25
C ILE A 201 -5.50 -7.32 -30.99
N ILE A 202 -5.24 -8.46 -30.33
CA ILE A 202 -5.93 -8.86 -29.10
C ILE A 202 -4.92 -8.75 -27.94
N VAL A 203 -5.24 -7.89 -26.97
CA VAL A 203 -4.44 -7.71 -25.76
C VAL A 203 -5.20 -8.36 -24.60
N THR A 204 -4.53 -9.23 -23.86
CA THR A 204 -5.10 -9.94 -22.70
C THR A 204 -4.30 -9.64 -21.45
N LEU A 205 -4.96 -9.12 -20.41
CA LEU A 205 -4.37 -8.88 -19.10
C LEU A 205 -4.30 -10.18 -18.28
N SER A 206 -3.24 -10.29 -17.44
CA SER A 206 -3.04 -11.43 -16.54
C SER A 206 -2.13 -11.07 -15.38
N SER A 207 -2.12 -11.93 -14.34
CA SER A 207 -1.18 -11.85 -13.21
C SER A 207 -1.05 -10.45 -12.58
N PRO A 208 -2.14 -9.79 -12.16
CA PRO A 208 -2.04 -8.49 -11.51
C PRO A 208 -1.35 -8.62 -10.15
N SER A 209 -0.62 -7.57 -9.74
CA SER A 209 -0.09 -7.39 -8.39
C SER A 209 -0.70 -6.13 -7.78
N ASN A 210 -1.08 -6.18 -6.52
CA ASN A 210 -1.79 -5.12 -5.79
C ASN A 210 -3.15 -4.75 -6.38
N ALA A 211 -3.74 -5.64 -7.16
CA ALA A 211 -5.08 -5.53 -7.74
C ALA A 211 -5.66 -6.92 -7.97
N THR A 212 -6.96 -6.99 -8.22
CA THR A 212 -7.66 -8.19 -8.69
C THR A 212 -8.05 -8.03 -10.15
N LEU A 213 -7.88 -9.09 -10.95
CA LEU A 213 -8.27 -9.07 -12.35
C LEU A 213 -9.79 -9.05 -12.48
N GLY A 214 -10.31 -8.12 -13.25
CA GLY A 214 -11.75 -8.02 -13.52
C GLY A 214 -12.20 -8.89 -14.69
N ASN A 215 -13.42 -8.64 -15.16
CA ASN A 215 -14.04 -9.43 -16.23
C ASN A 215 -13.69 -8.90 -17.62
N ASP A 216 -13.41 -7.61 -17.76
CA ASP A 216 -13.06 -6.94 -19.02
C ASP A 216 -11.54 -6.97 -19.25
N ASN A 217 -10.94 -8.15 -19.12
CA ASN A 217 -9.50 -8.38 -19.20
C ASN A 217 -8.97 -8.68 -20.61
N VAL A 218 -9.83 -8.58 -21.64
CA VAL A 218 -9.45 -8.75 -23.05
C VAL A 218 -9.92 -7.53 -23.84
N HIS A 219 -9.01 -6.93 -24.60
CA HIS A 219 -9.31 -5.86 -25.56
C HIS A 219 -8.98 -6.30 -26.98
N THR A 220 -9.90 -6.09 -27.92
CA THR A 220 -9.66 -6.31 -29.33
C THR A 220 -9.61 -4.97 -30.07
N TYR A 221 -8.47 -4.64 -30.65
CA TYR A 221 -8.33 -3.54 -31.60
C TYR A 221 -8.40 -4.08 -33.03
N THR A 222 -9.22 -3.45 -33.88
CA THR A 222 -9.36 -3.82 -35.30
C THR A 222 -8.70 -2.71 -36.12
N ILE A 223 -7.79 -3.12 -37.01
CA ILE A 223 -7.20 -2.30 -38.09
C ILE A 223 -8.11 -2.46 -39.29
N ASN A 224 -8.58 -1.32 -39.87
CA ASN A 224 -9.54 -1.29 -40.99
C ASN A 224 -8.85 -0.78 -42.25
#